data_82a75e739c36a2a51d4d27b1ffd306cd
#
_entry.id   82a75e739c36a2a51d4d27b1ffd306cd
#
_cell.length_a   1.000
_cell.length_b   1.000
_cell.length_c   1.000
_cell.angle_alpha   90.00
_cell.angle_beta   90.00
_cell.angle_gamma   90.00
#
_symmetry.space_group_name_H-M   'P 1'
#
loop_
_entity.id
_entity.type
_entity.pdbx_description
1 polymer ?
#
loop_
_entity_poly.entity_id
_entity_poly.type
_entity_poly.pdbx_seq_one_letter_code
_entity_poly.pdbx_strand_id
1 'polypeptide(L)'
;MDSQNILARENELKPQQDSASNISIITKALQELGYSWSDVCLDNVDYRQFKYEDRVRWTTYIQPALAYPMIHRALSQISRNKTAATDYVESKGYVTPKSVTVTTGNCQHSELENLLEKSQALVVKPVYGSLSRGVTRNISDAQILHNTVKAALLNDDCVIVQQQFYGDEVRLVVVDGVLAAAVLRQRPQVIGDGEKQLRQLIEQENAQRGLISDTMVSYPMLNEINCDMPNLNLDSVPYAGETVVLGYGSMIANGASVYDVMDVLAAGYKHMSEDIASSMGAKFLVVDVITRDPHNFTDYCFLEFNTSPVLKLFYSCRDGQHADVAPILANAIHKITK
;
A
#
# COMPACT_ATOMS: atom_id res chain seq x y z
N MET A 1 -43.57 -8.31 3.84
CA MET A 1 -42.72 -7.35 3.11
C MET A 1 -42.42 -7.97 1.76
N ASP A 2 -42.92 -7.31 0.73
CA ASP A 2 -43.05 -7.89 -0.62
C ASP A 2 -41.71 -8.15 -1.26
N SER A 3 -41.52 -9.38 -1.72
CA SER A 3 -40.37 -9.87 -2.48
C SER A 3 -40.26 -9.26 -3.91
N GLN A 4 -41.05 -8.23 -4.20
CA GLN A 4 -41.08 -7.57 -5.52
C GLN A 4 -40.22 -6.30 -5.64
N ASN A 5 -39.51 -5.90 -4.58
CA ASN A 5 -38.64 -4.70 -4.61
C ASN A 5 -37.16 -5.00 -4.83
N ILE A 6 -36.79 -6.23 -5.17
CA ILE A 6 -35.47 -6.53 -5.73
C ILE A 6 -35.55 -6.38 -7.25
N LEU A 7 -35.89 -5.19 -7.71
CA LEU A 7 -35.71 -4.84 -9.09
C LEU A 7 -34.22 -4.57 -9.31
N ALA A 8 -33.56 -5.54 -9.91
CA ALA A 8 -32.33 -5.25 -10.65
C ALA A 8 -32.65 -4.06 -11.56
N ARG A 9 -32.14 -2.88 -11.25
CA ARG A 9 -32.12 -1.76 -12.20
C ARG A 9 -31.15 -2.16 -13.31
N GLU A 10 -31.65 -2.89 -14.29
CA GLU A 10 -31.04 -2.94 -15.61
C GLU A 10 -31.15 -1.52 -16.19
N ASN A 11 -29.98 -0.93 -16.43
CA ASN A 11 -29.80 0.33 -17.13
C ASN A 11 -30.18 1.61 -16.36
N GLU A 12 -29.13 2.28 -15.91
CA GLU A 12 -28.78 3.68 -16.15
C GLU A 12 -27.68 4.19 -15.23
N LEU A 13 -26.97 3.31 -14.53
CA LEU A 13 -25.65 3.66 -14.04
C LEU A 13 -24.69 3.38 -15.21
N LYS A 14 -24.44 4.41 -16.05
CA LYS A 14 -23.26 4.40 -16.91
C LYS A 14 -22.10 4.15 -15.96
N PRO A 15 -21.40 3.00 -16.05
CA PRO A 15 -20.14 2.88 -15.34
C PRO A 15 -19.31 4.04 -15.90
N GLN A 16 -18.85 4.95 -15.06
CA GLN A 16 -17.64 5.64 -15.36
C GLN A 16 -16.65 4.52 -15.65
N GLN A 17 -16.36 4.32 -16.92
CA GLN A 17 -15.43 3.32 -17.42
C GLN A 17 -14.03 3.73 -16.97
N ASP A 18 -13.76 3.65 -15.69
CA ASP A 18 -12.40 3.47 -15.22
C ASP A 18 -12.07 1.98 -15.44
N SER A 19 -11.63 1.68 -16.67
CA SER A 19 -11.20 0.34 -17.08
C SER A 19 -10.09 -0.22 -16.18
N ALA A 20 -9.50 0.60 -15.35
CA ALA A 20 -8.43 0.31 -14.42
C ALA A 20 -8.88 0.19 -12.95
N SER A 21 -10.18 0.13 -12.65
CA SER A 21 -10.63 -0.10 -11.28
C SER A 21 -10.40 -1.54 -10.84
N ASN A 22 -10.21 -1.78 -9.53
CA ASN A 22 -10.04 -3.13 -8.97
C ASN A 22 -11.17 -4.06 -9.41
N ILE A 23 -12.41 -3.57 -9.41
CA ILE A 23 -13.57 -4.37 -9.75
C ILE A 23 -13.58 -4.75 -11.23
N SER A 24 -13.20 -3.85 -12.15
CA SER A 24 -13.14 -4.16 -13.57
C SER A 24 -12.02 -5.14 -13.90
N ILE A 25 -10.86 -4.99 -13.26
CA ILE A 25 -9.72 -5.89 -13.42
C ILE A 25 -10.10 -7.33 -13.02
N ILE A 26 -10.65 -7.51 -11.80
CA ILE A 26 -11.00 -8.86 -11.32
C ILE A 26 -12.23 -9.42 -12.06
N THR A 27 -13.18 -8.57 -12.46
CA THR A 27 -14.35 -9.01 -13.25
C THR A 27 -13.92 -9.63 -14.56
N LYS A 28 -13.01 -8.97 -15.30
CA LYS A 28 -12.49 -9.49 -16.55
C LYS A 28 -11.84 -10.87 -16.34
N ALA A 29 -10.98 -11.03 -15.35
CA ALA A 29 -10.31 -12.29 -15.06
C ALA A 29 -11.30 -13.40 -14.64
N LEU A 30 -12.37 -13.08 -13.89
CA LEU A 30 -13.42 -14.04 -13.55
C LEU A 30 -14.29 -14.41 -14.75
N GLN A 31 -14.59 -13.46 -15.65
CA GLN A 31 -15.31 -13.75 -16.90
C GLN A 31 -14.56 -14.75 -17.78
N GLU A 32 -13.24 -14.67 -17.86
CA GLU A 32 -12.39 -15.64 -18.56
C GLU A 32 -12.50 -17.06 -17.98
N LEU A 33 -12.86 -17.19 -16.70
CA LEU A 33 -13.15 -18.45 -16.02
C LEU A 33 -14.64 -18.88 -16.13
N GLY A 34 -15.46 -18.17 -16.89
CA GLY A 34 -16.87 -18.50 -17.13
C GLY A 34 -17.86 -17.90 -16.12
N TYR A 35 -17.43 -16.92 -15.32
CA TYR A 35 -18.36 -16.22 -14.42
C TYR A 35 -19.21 -15.21 -15.20
N SER A 36 -20.49 -15.15 -14.89
CA SER A 36 -21.35 -13.99 -15.13
C SER A 36 -21.37 -13.07 -13.91
N TRP A 37 -21.79 -11.83 -14.10
CA TRP A 37 -21.90 -10.87 -13.00
C TRP A 37 -23.08 -9.91 -13.20
N SER A 38 -23.54 -9.34 -12.10
CA SER A 38 -24.53 -8.26 -12.05
C SER A 38 -24.24 -7.33 -10.89
N ASP A 39 -24.58 -6.06 -11.05
CA ASP A 39 -24.51 -5.07 -9.97
C ASP A 39 -25.86 -4.99 -9.26
N VAL A 40 -25.81 -4.89 -7.95
CA VAL A 40 -26.96 -4.82 -7.06
C VAL A 40 -26.75 -3.71 -6.04
N CYS A 41 -27.69 -2.77 -5.96
CA CYS A 41 -27.67 -1.72 -4.94
C CYS A 41 -28.63 -2.10 -3.82
N LEU A 42 -28.12 -2.23 -2.58
CA LEU A 42 -28.89 -2.51 -1.37
C LEU A 42 -28.59 -1.43 -0.33
N ASP A 43 -29.60 -0.76 0.19
CA ASP A 43 -29.47 0.33 1.18
C ASP A 43 -28.42 1.39 0.80
N ASN A 44 -28.42 1.81 -0.47
CA ASN A 44 -27.45 2.75 -1.06
C ASN A 44 -25.99 2.26 -1.05
N VAL A 45 -25.76 0.96 -0.92
CA VAL A 45 -24.45 0.32 -1.08
C VAL A 45 -24.45 -0.51 -2.34
N ASP A 46 -23.48 -0.26 -3.20
CA ASP A 46 -23.30 -1.00 -4.43
C ASP A 46 -22.49 -2.27 -4.19
N TYR A 47 -23.00 -3.37 -4.68
CA TYR A 47 -22.39 -4.69 -4.64
C TYR A 47 -22.26 -5.23 -6.06
N ARG A 48 -21.25 -6.07 -6.31
CA ARG A 48 -21.19 -6.93 -7.48
C ARG A 48 -21.39 -8.37 -7.08
N GLN A 49 -22.32 -9.03 -7.76
CA GLN A 49 -22.56 -10.44 -7.64
C GLN A 49 -21.88 -11.17 -8.79
N PHE A 50 -21.04 -12.15 -8.45
CA PHE A 50 -20.44 -13.07 -9.42
C PHE A 50 -21.14 -14.41 -9.34
N LYS A 51 -21.52 -14.96 -10.47
CA LYS A 51 -22.21 -16.26 -10.55
C LYS A 51 -21.42 -17.22 -11.44
N TYR A 52 -21.17 -18.41 -10.89
CA TYR A 52 -20.58 -19.54 -11.63
C TYR A 52 -21.45 -20.78 -11.37
N GLU A 53 -22.06 -21.34 -12.41
CA GLU A 53 -23.09 -22.37 -12.32
C GLU A 53 -24.25 -21.90 -11.40
N ASP A 54 -24.56 -22.63 -10.34
CA ASP A 54 -25.57 -22.32 -9.32
C ASP A 54 -25.00 -21.57 -8.10
N ARG A 55 -23.71 -21.29 -8.09
CA ARG A 55 -23.00 -20.65 -6.95
C ARG A 55 -22.82 -19.18 -7.17
N VAL A 56 -22.99 -18.43 -6.08
CA VAL A 56 -22.90 -16.96 -6.08
C VAL A 56 -21.86 -16.49 -5.09
N ARG A 57 -21.08 -15.48 -5.49
CA ARG A 57 -20.16 -14.75 -4.62
C ARG A 57 -20.44 -13.26 -4.72
N TRP A 58 -20.33 -12.57 -3.62
CA TRP A 58 -20.57 -11.14 -3.52
C TRP A 58 -19.29 -10.40 -3.22
N THR A 59 -19.16 -9.20 -3.78
CA THR A 59 -18.15 -8.22 -3.40
C THR A 59 -18.76 -6.84 -3.30
N THR A 60 -18.16 -5.97 -2.51
CA THR A 60 -18.59 -4.58 -2.37
C THR A 60 -17.77 -3.68 -3.25
N TYR A 61 -18.37 -2.57 -3.71
CA TYR A 61 -17.67 -1.48 -4.40
C TYR A 61 -16.95 -0.51 -3.46
N ILE A 62 -16.93 -0.77 -2.16
CA ILE A 62 -16.34 0.17 -1.20
C ILE A 62 -14.89 0.41 -1.56
N GLN A 63 -14.66 1.62 -2.01
CA GLN A 63 -13.39 2.18 -2.47
C GLN A 63 -12.16 1.73 -1.73
N PRO A 64 -11.13 1.49 -2.44
CA PRO A 64 -10.84 0.68 -3.64
C PRO A 64 -10.84 -0.80 -3.32
N ALA A 65 -11.55 -1.15 -2.26
CA ALA A 65 -11.47 -2.36 -1.49
C ALA A 65 -12.48 -3.37 -2.01
N LEU A 66 -12.00 -4.35 -2.72
CA LEU A 66 -12.75 -5.58 -2.91
C LEU A 66 -12.65 -6.39 -1.62
N ALA A 67 -13.78 -6.60 -0.94
CA ALA A 67 -13.85 -7.65 0.06
C ALA A 67 -13.79 -8.98 -0.68
N TYR A 68 -12.59 -9.51 -0.82
CA TYR A 68 -12.41 -10.82 -1.44
C TYR A 68 -13.02 -11.89 -0.54
N PRO A 69 -13.73 -12.88 -1.09
CA PRO A 69 -14.28 -13.98 -0.32
C PRO A 69 -13.20 -14.85 0.37
N MET A 70 -11.94 -14.50 0.19
CA MET A 70 -10.74 -15.15 0.71
C MET A 70 -10.23 -14.53 2.02
N ILE A 71 -10.91 -13.47 2.51
CA ILE A 71 -10.47 -12.71 3.69
C ILE A 71 -11.47 -12.96 4.82
N HIS A 72 -11.03 -13.64 5.88
CA HIS A 72 -11.85 -13.80 7.08
C HIS A 72 -11.85 -12.53 7.95
N ARG A 73 -12.89 -12.37 8.77
CA ARG A 73 -13.13 -11.15 9.55
C ARG A 73 -11.96 -10.77 10.47
N ALA A 74 -11.35 -11.73 11.16
CA ALA A 74 -10.24 -11.46 12.06
C ALA A 74 -9.02 -10.91 11.30
N LEU A 75 -8.68 -11.45 10.13
CA LEU A 75 -7.61 -10.95 9.28
C LEU A 75 -7.87 -9.50 8.86
N SER A 76 -9.10 -9.19 8.44
CA SER A 76 -9.48 -7.82 8.09
C SER A 76 -9.36 -6.85 9.26
N GLN A 77 -9.65 -7.29 10.49
CA GLN A 77 -9.49 -6.46 11.69
C GLN A 77 -8.02 -6.23 12.04
N ILE A 78 -7.19 -7.29 12.02
CA ILE A 78 -5.75 -7.18 12.29
C ILE A 78 -5.07 -6.28 11.27
N SER A 79 -5.38 -6.45 9.97
CA SER A 79 -4.78 -5.63 8.90
C SER A 79 -5.09 -4.13 9.03
N ARG A 80 -6.19 -3.76 9.68
CA ARG A 80 -6.56 -2.36 9.92
C ARG A 80 -5.98 -1.78 11.21
N ASN A 81 -5.45 -2.62 12.11
CA ASN A 81 -4.87 -2.21 13.39
C ASN A 81 -3.34 -2.34 13.32
N LYS A 82 -2.66 -1.21 13.14
CA LYS A 82 -1.19 -1.18 12.96
C LYS A 82 -0.43 -1.72 14.17
N THR A 83 -0.94 -1.52 15.39
CA THR A 83 -0.33 -2.09 16.60
C THR A 83 -0.42 -3.60 16.57
N ALA A 84 -1.63 -4.16 16.41
CA ALA A 84 -1.83 -5.60 16.37
C ALA A 84 -1.05 -6.29 15.22
N ALA A 85 -0.96 -5.63 14.06
CA ALA A 85 -0.16 -6.13 12.94
C ALA A 85 1.34 -6.17 13.28
N THR A 86 1.87 -5.09 13.88
CA THR A 86 3.27 -5.00 14.31
C THR A 86 3.59 -6.07 15.35
N ASP A 87 2.79 -6.18 16.40
CA ASP A 87 2.97 -7.16 17.49
C ASP A 87 2.95 -8.59 16.96
N TYR A 88 2.02 -8.88 16.03
CA TYR A 88 1.95 -10.20 15.41
C TYR A 88 3.23 -10.54 14.61
N VAL A 89 3.71 -9.63 13.78
CA VAL A 89 4.92 -9.84 12.97
C VAL A 89 6.16 -9.96 13.84
N GLU A 90 6.28 -9.15 14.90
CA GLU A 90 7.35 -9.24 15.90
C GLU A 90 7.33 -10.60 16.61
N SER A 91 6.15 -11.12 16.97
CA SER A 91 5.99 -12.44 17.60
C SER A 91 6.48 -13.60 16.71
N LYS A 92 6.54 -13.39 15.39
CA LYS A 92 7.10 -14.32 14.42
C LYS A 92 8.62 -14.18 14.23
N GLY A 93 9.24 -13.22 14.90
CA GLY A 93 10.69 -12.98 14.82
C GLY A 93 11.14 -12.14 13.63
N TYR A 94 10.22 -11.52 12.91
CA TYR A 94 10.55 -10.59 11.82
C TYR A 94 10.78 -9.18 12.34
N VAL A 95 11.53 -8.38 11.57
CA VAL A 95 11.90 -7.02 11.96
C VAL A 95 10.71 -6.07 11.86
N THR A 96 10.38 -5.44 12.97
CA THR A 96 9.32 -4.43 13.10
C THR A 96 9.87 -3.14 13.69
N PRO A 97 9.23 -1.99 13.45
CA PRO A 97 9.64 -0.75 14.08
C PRO A 97 9.32 -0.80 15.58
N LYS A 98 10.25 -0.38 16.43
CA LYS A 98 9.93 -0.16 17.85
C LYS A 98 8.85 0.90 17.97
N SER A 99 7.84 0.66 18.79
CA SER A 99 6.65 1.49 18.85
C SER A 99 6.07 1.64 20.24
N VAL A 100 5.35 2.74 20.44
CA VAL A 100 4.52 3.03 21.61
C VAL A 100 3.12 3.41 21.11
N THR A 101 2.11 2.75 21.65
CA THR A 101 0.71 3.12 21.36
C THR A 101 0.20 4.06 22.44
N VAL A 102 -0.36 5.19 22.02
CA VAL A 102 -0.86 6.26 22.88
C VAL A 102 -2.36 6.43 22.65
N THR A 103 -3.10 6.55 23.75
CA THR A 103 -4.53 6.88 23.76
C THR A 103 -4.79 8.15 24.56
N THR A 104 -5.98 8.74 24.40
CA THR A 104 -6.38 9.95 25.14
C THR A 104 -6.31 9.81 26.66
N GLY A 105 -6.42 8.59 27.18
CA GLY A 105 -6.33 8.28 28.62
C GLY A 105 -4.98 7.79 29.11
N ASN A 106 -4.03 7.50 28.19
CA ASN A 106 -2.73 6.91 28.54
C ASN A 106 -1.62 7.47 27.63
N CYS A 107 -1.11 8.65 28.00
CA CYS A 107 0.02 9.26 27.35
C CYS A 107 1.27 9.09 28.24
N GLN A 108 2.07 8.07 27.95
CA GLN A 108 3.30 7.76 28.71
C GLN A 108 4.48 8.59 28.17
N HIS A 109 4.62 9.83 28.61
CA HIS A 109 5.67 10.76 28.16
C HIS A 109 7.07 10.16 28.23
N SER A 110 7.41 9.49 29.33
CA SER A 110 8.73 8.88 29.52
C SER A 110 9.05 7.75 28.53
N GLU A 111 8.05 6.97 28.11
CA GLU A 111 8.23 5.93 27.07
C GLU A 111 8.47 6.55 25.70
N LEU A 112 7.77 7.64 25.39
CA LEU A 112 7.95 8.37 24.12
C LEU A 112 9.33 9.01 24.03
N GLU A 113 9.82 9.61 25.12
CA GLU A 113 11.16 10.21 25.20
C GLU A 113 12.25 9.14 25.09
N ASN A 114 12.11 8.00 25.79
CA ASN A 114 13.02 6.87 25.68
C ASN A 114 13.05 6.27 24.25
N LEU A 115 11.89 6.22 23.57
CA LEU A 115 11.84 5.79 22.18
C LEU A 115 12.56 6.79 21.26
N LEU A 116 12.39 8.10 21.49
CA LEU A 116 13.04 9.15 20.73
C LEU A 116 14.56 9.11 20.90
N GLU A 117 15.07 8.98 22.14
CA GLU A 117 16.50 8.89 22.43
C GLU A 117 17.19 7.72 21.73
N LYS A 118 16.47 6.62 21.51
CA LYS A 118 16.98 5.40 20.85
C LYS A 118 16.77 5.38 19.35
N SER A 119 16.20 6.44 18.78
CA SER A 119 15.81 6.51 17.38
C SER A 119 16.42 7.73 16.71
N GLN A 120 16.75 7.63 15.41
CA GLN A 120 17.17 8.78 14.63
C GLN A 120 16.02 9.78 14.44
N ALA A 121 14.82 9.25 14.21
CA ALA A 121 13.58 10.00 14.13
C ALA A 121 12.37 9.08 14.40
N LEU A 122 11.24 9.69 14.70
CA LEU A 122 9.96 9.00 14.92
C LEU A 122 8.92 9.39 13.88
N VAL A 123 7.92 8.51 13.76
CA VAL A 123 6.68 8.72 13.00
C VAL A 123 5.50 8.61 13.95
N VAL A 124 4.58 9.57 13.88
CA VAL A 124 3.28 9.52 14.57
C VAL A 124 2.21 9.27 13.51
N LYS A 125 1.36 8.29 13.74
CA LYS A 125 0.27 7.93 12.81
C LYS A 125 -0.93 7.35 13.54
N PRO A 126 -2.18 7.48 12.99
CA PRO A 126 -3.34 6.79 13.52
C PRO A 126 -3.14 5.27 13.51
N VAL A 127 -3.60 4.58 14.56
CA VAL A 127 -3.62 3.11 14.59
C VAL A 127 -4.53 2.56 13.49
N TYR A 128 -5.69 3.20 13.32
CA TYR A 128 -6.70 2.85 12.31
C TYR A 128 -6.70 3.88 11.18
N GLY A 129 -5.73 3.84 10.29
CA GLY A 129 -5.62 4.82 9.21
C GLY A 129 -5.18 4.17 7.89
N SER A 130 -5.44 4.87 6.78
CA SER A 130 -5.06 4.45 5.44
C SER A 130 -4.62 5.66 4.60
N LEU A 131 -3.95 5.40 3.47
CA LEU A 131 -3.55 6.43 2.50
C LEU A 131 -2.65 7.52 3.10
N SER A 132 -1.80 7.18 4.07
CA SER A 132 -0.90 8.12 4.78
C SER A 132 -1.59 9.31 5.45
N ARG A 133 -2.91 9.27 5.66
CA ARG A 133 -3.64 10.34 6.34
C ARG A 133 -3.24 10.40 7.81
N GLY A 134 -2.96 11.60 8.32
CA GLY A 134 -2.57 11.81 9.71
C GLY A 134 -1.17 11.30 10.07
N VAL A 135 -0.31 11.04 9.07
CA VAL A 135 1.05 10.57 9.30
C VAL A 135 2.01 11.78 9.35
N THR A 136 2.68 11.95 10.47
CA THR A 136 3.76 12.94 10.64
C THR A 136 5.08 12.20 10.81
N ARG A 137 6.08 12.58 10.01
CA ARG A 137 7.41 11.95 9.91
C ARG A 137 8.51 12.88 10.39
N ASN A 138 9.73 12.32 10.52
CA ASN A 138 10.97 13.06 10.85
C ASN A 138 10.92 13.83 12.17
N ILE A 139 10.28 13.25 13.17
CA ILE A 139 10.21 13.84 14.50
C ILE A 139 11.46 13.45 15.27
N SER A 140 12.35 14.41 15.52
CA SER A 140 13.60 14.25 16.24
C SER A 140 13.72 15.16 17.47
N ASP A 141 12.66 15.88 17.80
CA ASP A 141 12.59 16.79 18.95
C ASP A 141 11.43 16.40 19.87
N ALA A 142 11.67 16.40 21.18
CA ALA A 142 10.70 15.97 22.19
C ALA A 142 9.46 16.88 22.25
N GLN A 143 9.65 18.20 22.11
CA GLN A 143 8.52 19.15 22.15
C GLN A 143 7.65 19.00 20.91
N ILE A 144 8.27 18.80 19.73
CA ILE A 144 7.55 18.51 18.48
C ILE A 144 6.79 17.19 18.60
N LEU A 145 7.43 16.15 19.17
CA LEU A 145 6.79 14.86 19.41
C LEU A 145 5.51 14.99 20.25
N HIS A 146 5.61 15.62 21.41
CA HIS A 146 4.45 15.81 22.31
C HIS A 146 3.34 16.61 21.65
N ASN A 147 3.67 17.68 20.95
CA ASN A 147 2.69 18.50 20.23
C ASN A 147 2.02 17.72 19.11
N THR A 148 2.78 16.90 18.36
CA THR A 148 2.26 16.07 17.28
C THR A 148 1.33 14.98 17.80
N VAL A 149 1.72 14.27 18.87
CA VAL A 149 0.88 13.25 19.50
C VAL A 149 -0.43 13.87 20.01
N LYS A 150 -0.35 15.02 20.69
CA LYS A 150 -1.52 15.75 21.16
C LYS A 150 -2.46 16.17 20.02
N ALA A 151 -1.91 16.70 18.94
CA ALA A 151 -2.68 17.09 17.77
C ALA A 151 -3.32 15.88 17.06
N ALA A 152 -2.62 14.77 16.97
CA ALA A 152 -3.15 13.54 16.39
C ALA A 152 -4.33 12.97 17.21
N LEU A 153 -4.21 12.99 18.55
CA LEU A 153 -5.25 12.53 19.47
C LEU A 153 -6.52 13.43 19.50
N LEU A 154 -6.50 14.61 18.87
CA LEU A 154 -7.71 15.42 18.67
C LEU A 154 -8.61 14.83 17.56
N ASN A 155 -8.05 14.04 16.66
CA ASN A 155 -8.76 13.48 15.51
C ASN A 155 -8.94 11.96 15.61
N ASP A 156 -8.13 11.28 16.44
CA ASP A 156 -8.11 9.84 16.59
C ASP A 156 -8.00 9.44 18.06
N ASP A 157 -8.77 8.48 18.51
CA ASP A 157 -8.73 8.00 19.91
C ASP A 157 -7.43 7.26 20.25
N CYS A 158 -6.70 6.80 19.24
CA CYS A 158 -5.51 5.98 19.41
C CYS A 158 -4.50 6.24 18.27
N VAL A 159 -3.28 6.60 18.66
CA VAL A 159 -2.16 6.80 17.73
C VAL A 159 -1.00 5.87 18.08
N ILE A 160 -0.20 5.50 17.08
CA ILE A 160 1.03 4.77 17.26
C ILE A 160 2.22 5.68 16.93
N VAL A 161 3.18 5.72 17.83
CA VAL A 161 4.48 6.38 17.66
C VAL A 161 5.51 5.31 17.38
N GLN A 162 6.19 5.39 16.25
CA GLN A 162 7.11 4.35 15.81
C GLN A 162 8.47 4.93 15.42
N GLN A 163 9.52 4.15 15.65
CA GLN A 163 10.82 4.42 15.05
C GLN A 163 10.69 4.55 13.53
N GLN A 164 11.22 5.63 12.95
CA GLN A 164 11.22 5.82 11.51
C GLN A 164 12.30 4.99 10.84
N PHE A 165 11.90 4.19 9.87
CA PHE A 165 12.81 3.49 8.98
C PHE A 165 12.84 4.20 7.63
N TYR A 166 14.04 4.38 7.06
CA TYR A 166 14.25 5.07 5.78
C TYR A 166 14.54 4.04 4.69
N GLY A 167 13.78 4.08 3.63
CA GLY A 167 13.89 3.17 2.50
C GLY A 167 12.72 3.33 1.54
N ASP A 168 12.66 2.48 0.56
CA ASP A 168 11.56 2.38 -0.37
C ASP A 168 10.61 1.25 0.06
N GLU A 169 9.35 1.33 -0.34
CA GLU A 169 8.35 0.35 0.08
C GLU A 169 8.30 -0.81 -0.91
N VAL A 170 8.46 -2.03 -0.42
CA VAL A 170 8.18 -3.24 -1.19
C VAL A 170 6.82 -3.78 -0.78
N ARG A 171 5.94 -3.98 -1.75
CA ARG A 171 4.62 -4.56 -1.60
C ARG A 171 4.62 -6.00 -2.11
N LEU A 172 4.36 -6.94 -1.20
CA LEU A 172 4.38 -8.38 -1.42
C LEU A 172 2.96 -8.91 -1.41
N VAL A 173 2.49 -9.46 -2.53
CA VAL A 173 1.14 -10.02 -2.66
C VAL A 173 1.19 -11.53 -2.54
N VAL A 174 0.55 -12.06 -1.51
CA VAL A 174 0.41 -13.50 -1.29
C VAL A 174 -1.00 -13.95 -1.63
N VAL A 175 -1.12 -14.95 -2.50
CA VAL A 175 -2.40 -15.55 -2.91
C VAL A 175 -2.31 -17.07 -2.71
N ASP A 176 -3.26 -17.63 -1.97
CA ASP A 176 -3.34 -19.07 -1.66
C ASP A 176 -2.02 -19.65 -1.10
N GLY A 177 -1.33 -18.85 -0.27
CA GLY A 177 -0.09 -19.20 0.43
C GLY A 177 1.19 -19.04 -0.40
N VAL A 178 1.12 -18.47 -1.61
CA VAL A 178 2.27 -18.29 -2.50
C VAL A 178 2.45 -16.81 -2.83
N LEU A 179 3.68 -16.31 -2.80
CA LEU A 179 4.01 -14.96 -3.29
C LEU A 179 3.71 -14.87 -4.79
N ALA A 180 2.69 -14.08 -5.13
CA ALA A 180 2.16 -13.94 -6.48
C ALA A 180 2.75 -12.74 -7.22
N ALA A 181 3.11 -11.67 -6.49
CA ALA A 181 3.70 -10.45 -7.05
C ALA A 181 4.50 -9.68 -5.99
N ALA A 182 5.51 -8.97 -6.45
CA ALA A 182 6.29 -8.04 -5.64
C ALA A 182 6.59 -6.78 -6.43
N VAL A 183 6.24 -5.61 -5.91
CA VAL A 183 6.57 -4.32 -6.53
C VAL A 183 7.29 -3.41 -5.54
N LEU A 184 8.31 -2.72 -6.04
CA LEU A 184 8.99 -1.64 -5.35
C LEU A 184 8.26 -0.33 -5.64
N ARG A 185 7.85 0.35 -4.59
CA ARG A 185 7.30 1.71 -4.63
C ARG A 185 8.41 2.67 -4.21
N GLN A 186 9.22 3.05 -5.19
CA GLN A 186 10.37 3.91 -5.02
C GLN A 186 9.91 5.35 -4.80
N ARG A 187 10.40 5.97 -3.75
CA ARG A 187 10.15 7.38 -3.44
C ARG A 187 10.61 8.27 -4.61
N PRO A 188 10.02 9.49 -4.78
CA PRO A 188 10.46 10.41 -5.80
C PRO A 188 11.94 10.72 -5.60
N GLN A 189 12.73 10.50 -6.65
CA GLN A 189 14.17 10.71 -6.64
C GLN A 189 14.70 10.95 -8.05
N VAL A 190 15.88 11.52 -8.15
CA VAL A 190 16.66 11.64 -9.37
C VAL A 190 18.10 11.19 -9.13
N ILE A 191 18.80 10.85 -10.21
CA ILE A 191 20.20 10.46 -10.16
C ILE A 191 21.04 11.63 -10.72
N GLY A 192 22.00 12.07 -9.94
CA GLY A 192 22.97 13.07 -10.34
C GLY A 192 23.82 12.62 -11.53
N ASP A 193 24.12 13.52 -12.43
CA ASP A 193 25.01 13.28 -13.55
C ASP A 193 26.38 14.04 -13.41
N GLY A 194 26.53 14.83 -12.36
CA GLY A 194 27.72 15.62 -12.08
C GLY A 194 27.82 16.93 -12.89
N GLU A 195 26.80 17.22 -13.71
CA GLU A 195 26.81 18.37 -14.62
C GLU A 195 25.60 19.27 -14.46
N LYS A 196 24.38 18.68 -14.31
CA LYS A 196 23.13 19.42 -14.27
C LYS A 196 22.72 19.77 -12.84
N GLN A 197 22.09 20.94 -12.74
CA GLN A 197 21.43 21.31 -11.50
C GLN A 197 20.26 20.37 -11.17
N LEU A 198 19.93 20.22 -9.89
CA LEU A 198 18.84 19.37 -9.42
C LEU A 198 17.51 19.70 -10.13
N ARG A 199 17.19 20.99 -10.35
CA ARG A 199 16.00 21.41 -11.10
C ARG A 199 15.95 20.83 -12.52
N GLN A 200 17.08 20.79 -13.22
CA GLN A 200 17.16 20.25 -14.58
C GLN A 200 17.00 18.74 -14.61
N LEU A 201 17.53 18.05 -13.59
CA LEU A 201 17.31 16.60 -13.43
C LEU A 201 15.84 16.27 -13.14
N ILE A 202 15.16 17.09 -12.34
CA ILE A 202 13.70 16.96 -12.09
C ILE A 202 12.91 17.21 -13.38
N GLU A 203 13.28 18.22 -14.17
CA GLU A 203 12.64 18.48 -15.47
C GLU A 203 12.80 17.29 -16.43
N GLN A 204 13.98 16.67 -16.48
CA GLN A 204 14.23 15.47 -17.28
C GLN A 204 13.38 14.28 -16.81
N GLU A 205 13.32 14.03 -15.50
CA GLU A 205 12.46 12.98 -14.93
C GLU A 205 10.99 13.24 -15.28
N ASN A 206 10.54 14.49 -15.19
CA ASN A 206 9.18 14.88 -15.56
C ASN A 206 8.89 14.64 -17.06
N ALA A 207 9.85 14.94 -17.93
CA ALA A 207 9.70 14.62 -19.35
C ALA A 207 9.52 13.12 -19.59
N GLN A 208 10.30 12.27 -18.89
CA GLN A 208 10.12 10.82 -18.96
C GLN A 208 8.77 10.36 -18.42
N ARG A 209 8.29 10.92 -17.30
CA ARG A 209 6.96 10.62 -16.73
C ARG A 209 5.83 10.92 -17.71
N GLY A 210 5.95 12.01 -18.46
CA GLY A 210 5.00 12.38 -19.51
C GLY A 210 4.96 11.44 -20.71
N LEU A 211 6.00 10.62 -20.92
CA LEU A 211 6.09 9.65 -22.02
C LEU A 211 5.58 8.25 -21.63
N ILE A 212 5.31 7.98 -20.35
CA ILE A 212 4.80 6.68 -19.89
C ILE A 212 3.32 6.57 -20.28
N SER A 213 3.02 5.81 -21.33
CA SER A 213 1.67 5.68 -21.90
C SER A 213 1.00 4.33 -21.62
N ASP A 214 1.78 3.30 -21.33
CA ASP A 214 1.29 1.91 -21.27
C ASP A 214 0.92 1.43 -19.87
N THR A 215 0.88 2.35 -18.90
CA THR A 215 0.50 2.05 -17.52
C THR A 215 -0.96 2.41 -17.24
N MET A 216 -1.61 1.65 -16.36
CA MET A 216 -2.99 1.91 -15.92
C MET A 216 -3.11 3.14 -15.01
N VAL A 217 -2.01 3.76 -14.63
CA VAL A 217 -1.96 5.00 -13.85
C VAL A 217 -1.02 6.00 -14.49
N SER A 218 -1.40 7.26 -14.43
CA SER A 218 -0.50 8.35 -14.82
C SER A 218 0.46 8.63 -13.68
N TYR A 219 1.74 8.82 -14.02
CA TYR A 219 2.73 9.30 -13.07
C TYR A 219 2.66 10.83 -13.00
N PRO A 220 2.37 11.41 -11.82
CA PRO A 220 2.31 12.87 -11.69
C PRO A 220 3.70 13.48 -11.89
N MET A 221 3.72 14.69 -12.42
CA MET A 221 4.95 15.49 -12.47
C MET A 221 5.44 15.77 -11.05
N LEU A 222 6.76 15.71 -10.86
CA LEU A 222 7.40 16.11 -9.61
C LEU A 222 7.37 17.64 -9.52
N ASN A 223 6.83 18.13 -8.44
CA ASN A 223 6.68 19.56 -8.16
C ASN A 223 6.96 19.82 -6.66
N GLU A 224 6.78 21.03 -6.20
CA GLU A 224 7.03 21.41 -4.80
C GLU A 224 6.24 20.56 -3.78
N ILE A 225 5.05 20.04 -4.14
CA ILE A 225 4.24 19.18 -3.25
C ILE A 225 4.87 17.80 -3.11
N ASN A 226 5.48 17.28 -4.17
CA ASN A 226 6.09 15.95 -4.21
C ASN A 226 7.56 15.98 -3.76
N CYS A 227 8.20 17.17 -3.83
CA CYS A 227 9.56 17.40 -3.41
C CYS A 227 9.56 18.00 -1.99
N ASP A 228 9.10 17.20 -1.02
CA ASP A 228 8.88 17.62 0.36
C ASP A 228 10.05 17.30 1.32
N MET A 229 11.21 16.91 0.77
CA MET A 229 12.42 16.74 1.57
C MET A 229 12.96 18.09 2.08
N PRO A 230 13.30 18.18 3.37
CA PRO A 230 13.86 19.41 3.91
C PRO A 230 15.23 19.73 3.28
N ASN A 231 15.50 21.00 3.10
CA ASN A 231 16.78 21.52 2.63
C ASN A 231 17.18 21.12 1.19
N LEU A 232 16.23 20.77 0.31
CA LEU A 232 16.52 20.58 -1.10
C LEU A 232 17.01 21.91 -1.71
N ASN A 233 18.24 21.89 -2.24
CA ASN A 233 18.78 23.02 -3.01
C ASN A 233 18.67 22.70 -4.50
N LEU A 234 17.68 23.27 -5.16
CA LEU A 234 17.40 23.06 -6.58
C LEU A 234 18.51 23.55 -7.51
N ASP A 235 19.40 24.44 -7.04
CA ASP A 235 20.55 24.95 -7.79
C ASP A 235 21.82 24.12 -7.58
N SER A 236 21.80 23.14 -6.67
CA SER A 236 22.94 22.23 -6.47
C SER A 236 23.15 21.33 -7.68
N VAL A 237 24.39 20.95 -7.92
CA VAL A 237 24.76 19.93 -8.92
C VAL A 237 25.14 18.66 -8.18
N PRO A 238 24.25 17.63 -8.16
CA PRO A 238 24.54 16.35 -7.51
C PRO A 238 25.66 15.61 -8.25
N TYR A 239 26.49 14.87 -7.50
CA TYR A 239 27.57 14.08 -8.09
C TYR A 239 27.03 13.01 -9.04
N ALA A 240 27.85 12.60 -10.02
CA ALA A 240 27.48 11.52 -10.91
C ALA A 240 27.19 10.22 -10.12
N GLY A 241 26.01 9.65 -10.32
CA GLY A 241 25.52 8.48 -9.59
C GLY A 241 24.95 8.76 -8.20
N GLU A 242 24.94 10.01 -7.73
CA GLU A 242 24.30 10.38 -6.46
C GLU A 242 22.77 10.25 -6.57
N THR A 243 22.17 9.49 -5.67
CA THR A 243 20.70 9.43 -5.55
C THR A 243 20.21 10.57 -4.67
N VAL A 244 19.49 11.52 -5.27
CA VAL A 244 18.84 12.61 -4.55
C VAL A 244 17.38 12.27 -4.36
N VAL A 245 17.01 11.93 -3.13
CA VAL A 245 15.60 11.69 -2.74
C VAL A 245 14.90 13.03 -2.62
N LEU A 246 13.76 13.18 -3.30
CA LEU A 246 13.01 14.43 -3.38
C LEU A 246 11.84 14.49 -2.38
N GLY A 247 11.31 13.33 -1.98
CA GLY A 247 10.16 13.29 -1.11
C GLY A 247 10.03 11.96 -0.36
N TYR A 248 9.17 11.97 0.64
CA TYR A 248 8.93 10.80 1.51
C TYR A 248 7.83 9.88 1.02
N GLY A 249 7.05 10.30 0.03
CA GLY A 249 5.86 9.59 -0.39
C GLY A 249 6.17 8.31 -1.16
N SER A 250 5.60 7.17 -0.74
CA SER A 250 5.64 5.91 -1.48
C SER A 250 4.40 5.68 -2.36
N MET A 251 3.44 6.62 -2.37
CA MET A 251 2.29 6.57 -3.27
C MET A 251 2.61 7.26 -4.60
N ILE A 252 2.10 6.69 -5.71
CA ILE A 252 2.25 7.32 -7.05
C ILE A 252 1.75 8.76 -7.03
N ALA A 253 0.60 9.03 -6.37
CA ALA A 253 0.08 10.39 -6.24
C ALA A 253 1.04 11.37 -5.56
N ASN A 254 1.99 10.88 -4.77
CA ASN A 254 3.04 11.65 -4.11
C ASN A 254 4.38 11.61 -4.88
N GLY A 255 4.36 11.23 -6.14
CA GLY A 255 5.55 11.22 -6.99
C GLY A 255 6.35 9.92 -6.99
N ALA A 256 5.93 8.88 -6.26
CA ALA A 256 6.62 7.58 -6.29
C ALA A 256 6.58 6.94 -7.66
N SER A 257 7.57 6.11 -7.94
CA SER A 257 7.64 5.24 -9.12
C SER A 257 7.45 3.79 -8.70
N VAL A 258 6.90 2.97 -9.58
CA VAL A 258 6.65 1.55 -9.32
C VAL A 258 7.46 0.70 -10.29
N TYR A 259 8.13 -0.32 -9.76
CA TYR A 259 8.92 -1.29 -10.53
C TYR A 259 8.55 -2.70 -10.10
N ASP A 260 8.49 -3.63 -11.04
CA ASP A 260 8.41 -5.05 -10.72
C ASP A 260 9.77 -5.52 -10.17
N VAL A 261 9.75 -6.20 -9.03
CA VAL A 261 10.97 -6.71 -8.39
C VAL A 261 10.91 -8.20 -8.11
N MET A 262 9.93 -8.90 -8.68
CA MET A 262 9.69 -10.31 -8.39
C MET A 262 10.92 -11.18 -8.68
N ASP A 263 11.61 -10.95 -9.80
CA ASP A 263 12.74 -11.76 -10.25
C ASP A 263 14.05 -11.46 -9.48
N VAL A 264 14.13 -10.27 -8.87
CA VAL A 264 15.34 -9.80 -8.18
C VAL A 264 15.21 -9.76 -6.67
N LEU A 265 14.02 -10.05 -6.16
CA LEU A 265 13.70 -9.99 -4.74
C LEU A 265 14.47 -11.06 -3.95
N ALA A 266 15.11 -10.67 -2.84
CA ALA A 266 15.76 -11.62 -1.96
C ALA A 266 14.77 -12.67 -1.42
N ALA A 267 15.16 -13.94 -1.42
CA ALA A 267 14.31 -15.08 -1.03
C ALA A 267 13.69 -14.94 0.37
N GLY A 268 14.34 -14.19 1.27
CA GLY A 268 13.83 -13.94 2.62
C GLY A 268 12.50 -13.19 2.64
N TYR A 269 12.25 -12.26 1.71
CA TYR A 269 10.95 -11.56 1.60
C TYR A 269 9.82 -12.51 1.20
N LYS A 270 10.10 -13.40 0.25
CA LYS A 270 9.17 -14.45 -0.14
C LYS A 270 8.83 -15.34 1.05
N HIS A 271 9.84 -15.88 1.72
CA HIS A 271 9.65 -16.75 2.89
C HIS A 271 8.84 -16.05 3.98
N MET A 272 9.20 -14.82 4.35
CA MET A 272 8.50 -14.03 5.36
C MET A 272 7.02 -13.83 5.02
N SER A 273 6.72 -13.39 3.79
CA SER A 273 5.35 -13.08 3.39
C SER A 273 4.47 -14.33 3.32
N GLU A 274 5.00 -15.45 2.84
CA GLU A 274 4.31 -16.75 2.78
C GLU A 274 4.10 -17.34 4.17
N ASP A 275 5.09 -17.28 5.08
CA ASP A 275 4.97 -17.72 6.47
C ASP A 275 3.90 -16.93 7.22
N ILE A 276 3.92 -15.60 7.11
CA ILE A 276 2.92 -14.73 7.72
C ILE A 276 1.52 -15.08 7.19
N ALA A 277 1.33 -15.16 5.88
CA ALA A 277 0.04 -15.48 5.28
C ALA A 277 -0.46 -16.86 5.72
N SER A 278 0.41 -17.86 5.70
CA SER A 278 0.08 -19.23 6.13
C SER A 278 -0.30 -19.30 7.59
N SER A 279 0.50 -18.68 8.47
CA SER A 279 0.24 -18.71 9.92
C SER A 279 -1.02 -17.92 10.34
N MET A 280 -1.46 -16.96 9.54
CA MET A 280 -2.75 -16.26 9.71
C MET A 280 -3.93 -16.99 9.04
N GLY A 281 -3.69 -18.08 8.31
CA GLY A 281 -4.73 -18.73 7.50
C GLY A 281 -5.23 -17.83 6.36
N ALA A 282 -4.43 -16.88 5.91
CA ALA A 282 -4.79 -15.90 4.90
C ALA A 282 -4.72 -16.52 3.51
N LYS A 283 -5.84 -16.52 2.77
CA LYS A 283 -5.86 -16.90 1.36
C LYS A 283 -5.50 -15.75 0.44
N PHE A 284 -5.58 -14.54 0.94
CA PHE A 284 -5.12 -13.32 0.29
C PHE A 284 -4.58 -12.35 1.34
N LEU A 285 -3.35 -11.91 1.17
CA LEU A 285 -2.71 -10.94 2.04
C LEU A 285 -1.68 -10.15 1.24
N VAL A 286 -1.59 -8.88 1.55
CA VAL A 286 -0.48 -8.03 1.12
C VAL A 286 0.33 -7.65 2.34
N VAL A 287 1.65 -7.83 2.24
CA VAL A 287 2.61 -7.45 3.27
C VAL A 287 3.45 -6.30 2.70
N ASP A 288 3.39 -5.16 3.35
CA ASP A 288 4.18 -3.99 2.99
C ASP A 288 5.39 -3.89 3.93
N VAL A 289 6.57 -3.73 3.36
CA VAL A 289 7.83 -3.53 4.08
C VAL A 289 8.57 -2.33 3.52
N ILE A 290 9.37 -1.67 4.35
CA ILE A 290 10.34 -0.68 3.89
C ILE A 290 11.71 -1.35 3.84
N THR A 291 12.46 -1.13 2.77
CA THR A 291 13.84 -1.62 2.63
C THR A 291 14.72 -0.59 1.93
N ARG A 292 16.01 -0.65 2.16
CA ARG A 292 16.99 0.11 1.36
C ARG A 292 17.44 -0.63 0.12
N ASP A 293 17.29 -1.96 0.13
CA ASP A 293 17.69 -2.81 -0.99
C ASP A 293 16.80 -4.06 -1.07
N PRO A 294 15.94 -4.20 -2.09
CA PRO A 294 15.09 -5.37 -2.26
C PRO A 294 15.86 -6.66 -2.58
N HIS A 295 17.14 -6.56 -3.00
CA HIS A 295 18.00 -7.71 -3.25
C HIS A 295 18.57 -8.31 -1.95
N ASN A 296 18.39 -7.63 -0.80
CA ASN A 296 18.97 -8.02 0.47
C ASN A 296 17.89 -8.05 1.57
N PHE A 297 17.78 -9.17 2.30
CA PHE A 297 16.82 -9.36 3.37
C PHE A 297 17.35 -8.99 4.77
N THR A 298 18.42 -8.24 4.88
CA THR A 298 18.99 -7.87 6.20
C THR A 298 18.61 -6.47 6.66
N ASP A 299 18.26 -5.58 5.76
CA ASP A 299 17.95 -4.18 6.05
C ASP A 299 16.52 -3.83 5.58
N TYR A 300 15.56 -4.32 6.32
CA TYR A 300 14.13 -4.08 6.09
C TYR A 300 13.39 -3.84 7.40
N CYS A 301 12.19 -3.32 7.30
CA CYS A 301 11.27 -3.15 8.42
C CYS A 301 9.83 -3.36 7.95
N PHE A 302 9.06 -4.16 8.68
CA PHE A 302 7.63 -4.33 8.42
C PHE A 302 6.90 -2.98 8.54
N LEU A 303 5.97 -2.72 7.63
CA LEU A 303 5.19 -1.49 7.60
C LEU A 303 3.73 -1.72 7.97
N GLU A 304 3.03 -2.54 7.20
CA GLU A 304 1.60 -2.85 7.43
C GLU A 304 1.14 -4.09 6.65
N PHE A 305 -0.04 -4.58 7.03
CA PHE A 305 -0.82 -5.50 6.22
C PHE A 305 -1.87 -4.75 5.40
N ASN A 306 -2.16 -5.30 4.23
CA ASN A 306 -3.23 -4.79 3.40
C ASN A 306 -4.05 -5.97 2.84
N THR A 307 -5.37 -5.94 3.07
CA THR A 307 -6.30 -6.97 2.57
C THR A 307 -7.08 -6.49 1.35
N SER A 308 -6.85 -5.26 0.92
CA SER A 308 -7.57 -4.65 -0.20
C SER A 308 -6.69 -3.67 -0.96
N PRO A 309 -5.64 -4.16 -1.63
CA PRO A 309 -4.72 -3.31 -2.39
C PRO A 309 -5.39 -2.74 -3.64
N VAL A 310 -4.82 -1.67 -4.16
CA VAL A 310 -5.15 -1.15 -5.48
C VAL A 310 -4.46 -2.03 -6.53
N LEU A 311 -5.22 -2.90 -7.21
CA LEU A 311 -4.68 -3.88 -8.17
C LEU A 311 -3.99 -3.21 -9.36
N LYS A 312 -4.50 -2.09 -9.85
CA LYS A 312 -3.90 -1.35 -10.97
C LYS A 312 -2.44 -0.97 -10.74
N LEU A 313 -1.99 -0.94 -9.48
CA LEU A 313 -0.60 -0.67 -9.13
C LEU A 313 0.36 -1.69 -9.80
N PHE A 314 -0.04 -2.96 -9.83
CA PHE A 314 0.77 -4.05 -10.40
C PHE A 314 0.86 -4.01 -11.92
N TYR A 315 -0.02 -3.26 -12.57
CA TYR A 315 -0.04 -3.03 -14.02
C TYR A 315 0.55 -1.66 -14.42
N SER A 316 1.22 -1.01 -13.47
CA SER A 316 1.69 0.38 -13.64
C SER A 316 3.20 0.50 -13.44
N CYS A 317 3.95 -0.58 -13.62
CA CYS A 317 5.39 -0.56 -13.49
C CYS A 317 6.06 0.25 -14.60
N ARG A 318 7.07 1.06 -14.24
CA ARG A 318 7.77 1.97 -15.16
C ARG A 318 8.68 1.24 -16.14
N ASP A 319 9.13 0.05 -15.80
CA ASP A 319 10.00 -0.81 -16.61
C ASP A 319 9.23 -1.62 -17.67
N GLY A 320 7.92 -1.45 -17.76
CA GLY A 320 7.04 -2.17 -18.67
C GLY A 320 6.79 -3.63 -18.28
N GLN A 321 7.43 -4.12 -17.23
CA GLN A 321 7.14 -5.43 -16.65
C GLN A 321 6.02 -5.30 -15.64
N HIS A 322 5.21 -6.34 -15.48
CA HIS A 322 4.17 -6.37 -14.45
C HIS A 322 3.75 -7.81 -14.14
N ALA A 323 3.46 -8.04 -12.87
CA ALA A 323 2.87 -9.30 -12.44
C ALA A 323 1.37 -9.30 -12.73
N ASP A 324 0.88 -10.29 -13.48
CA ASP A 324 -0.54 -10.45 -13.75
C ASP A 324 -1.25 -11.08 -12.54
N VAL A 325 -1.55 -10.26 -11.55
CA VAL A 325 -2.15 -10.68 -10.27
C VAL A 325 -3.61 -11.10 -10.44
N ALA A 326 -4.34 -10.54 -11.40
CA ALA A 326 -5.79 -10.76 -11.52
C ALA A 326 -6.16 -12.20 -11.89
N PRO A 327 -5.53 -12.88 -12.86
CA PRO A 327 -5.79 -14.28 -13.12
C PRO A 327 -5.43 -15.19 -11.93
N ILE A 328 -4.34 -14.90 -11.22
CA ILE A 328 -3.94 -15.67 -10.03
C ILE A 328 -5.02 -15.56 -8.95
N LEU A 329 -5.49 -14.34 -8.67
CA LEU A 329 -6.53 -14.07 -7.70
C LEU A 329 -7.88 -14.67 -8.14
N ALA A 330 -8.24 -14.55 -9.42
CA ALA A 330 -9.45 -15.14 -9.98
C ALA A 330 -9.46 -16.68 -9.87
N ASN A 331 -8.33 -17.33 -10.16
CA ASN A 331 -8.18 -18.78 -9.98
C ASN A 331 -8.33 -19.20 -8.50
N ALA A 332 -7.77 -18.42 -7.57
CA ALA A 332 -7.93 -18.69 -6.15
C ALA A 332 -9.39 -18.52 -5.68
N ILE A 333 -10.09 -17.49 -6.16
CA ILE A 333 -11.53 -17.31 -5.92
C ILE A 333 -12.32 -18.49 -6.52
N HIS A 334 -11.96 -18.93 -7.71
CA HIS A 334 -12.61 -20.06 -8.37
C HIS A 334 -12.47 -21.38 -7.57
N LYS A 335 -11.29 -21.66 -7.04
CA LYS A 335 -11.05 -22.83 -6.17
C LYS A 335 -11.97 -22.87 -4.95
N ILE A 336 -12.20 -21.73 -4.28
CA ILE A 336 -13.07 -21.67 -3.10
C ILE A 336 -14.56 -21.57 -3.47
N THR A 337 -14.86 -21.35 -4.76
CA THR A 337 -16.24 -21.32 -5.27
C THR A 337 -16.71 -22.71 -5.66
N LYS A 338 -15.84 -23.58 -6.14
CA LYS A 338 -16.11 -25.01 -6.39
C LYS A 338 -16.26 -25.79 -5.09
#